data_aa04516c392d296d95ff4d46b2a25b50
#
_entry.id   aa04516c392d296d95ff4d46b2a25b50
#
_cell.length_a   1.000
_cell.length_b   1.000
_cell.length_c   1.000
_cell.angle_alpha   90.00
_cell.angle_beta   90.00
_cell.angle_gamma   90.00
#
_symmetry.space_group_name_H-M   'P 1'
#
loop_
_entity.id
_entity.type
_entity.pdbx_description
1 polymer ?
#
loop_
_entity_poly.entity_id
_entity_poly.type
_entity_poly.pdbx_seq_one_letter_code
_entity_poly.pdbx_strand_id
1 'polypeptide(L)'
;MKVLEIILPVLVMILLGMACKRLKLLDQNGINNMKLLVTQIMLPVAIFHALATSEYNKETGILVGIMFVMLVVSFSIGFLLRPLMPAERYRKYLPFMVSVYEGGSMAYPLYTSLCGAENLSQIAVLDIAGLLFGFSVYMGMLGQVENGDKIDVKKLFGFSIYMGMLGQTENGEKINAKSLALSAVKTPAFIASVLGIIAGLTGVVQKLLAGPFAGTYTSVENILTTSITSVILLVVGFSIEFDKKLLSPCIRTIVLRVLLQAVMIGGVLLAIHYIVGDHLLLNLAVISYMSAPATFSMQTFLKSEDGSAYVSTTNSLYCLVSILVYVVMAFVVY
;
A
#
# COMPACT_ATOMS: atom_id res chain seq x y z
N MET A 1 18.79 6.42 -23.09
CA MET A 1 19.74 6.20 -21.97
C MET A 1 19.08 6.51 -20.62
N LYS A 2 18.40 7.63 -20.45
CA LYS A 2 17.69 7.98 -19.18
C LYS A 2 16.74 6.91 -18.65
N VAL A 3 15.94 6.28 -19.52
CA VAL A 3 15.02 5.20 -19.14
C VAL A 3 15.75 4.02 -18.49
N LEU A 4 16.89 3.61 -19.03
CA LEU A 4 17.72 2.53 -18.48
C LEU A 4 18.32 2.91 -17.12
N GLU A 5 18.72 4.16 -16.95
CA GLU A 5 19.27 4.67 -15.68
C GLU A 5 18.23 4.62 -14.56
N ILE A 6 16.93 4.72 -14.88
CA ILE A 6 15.83 4.68 -13.92
C ILE A 6 15.38 3.24 -13.65
N ILE A 7 15.23 2.42 -14.70
CA ILE A 7 14.68 1.07 -14.60
C ILE A 7 15.72 0.08 -14.04
N LEU A 8 16.98 0.20 -14.48
CA LEU A 8 18.01 -0.78 -14.16
C LEU A 8 18.27 -0.92 -12.65
N PRO A 9 18.39 0.16 -11.86
CA PRO A 9 18.56 0.05 -10.40
C PRO A 9 17.42 -0.73 -9.74
N VAL A 10 16.16 -0.48 -10.13
CA VAL A 10 14.98 -1.19 -9.60
C VAL A 10 15.06 -2.68 -9.90
N LEU A 11 15.33 -3.04 -11.17
CA LEU A 11 15.46 -4.43 -11.58
C LEU A 11 16.63 -5.13 -10.88
N VAL A 12 17.78 -4.46 -10.79
CA VAL A 12 18.96 -5.00 -10.09
C VAL A 12 18.64 -5.32 -8.63
N MET A 13 17.97 -4.42 -7.91
CA MET A 13 17.61 -4.66 -6.50
C MET A 13 16.65 -5.85 -6.35
N ILE A 14 15.68 -5.99 -7.24
CA ILE A 14 14.76 -7.14 -7.26
C ILE A 14 15.51 -8.44 -7.57
N LEU A 15 16.39 -8.44 -8.58
CA LEU A 15 17.21 -9.59 -8.92
C LEU A 15 18.17 -9.98 -7.79
N LEU A 16 18.75 -9.00 -7.08
CA LEU A 16 19.56 -9.23 -5.90
C LEU A 16 18.74 -9.90 -4.78
N GLY A 17 17.51 -9.45 -4.55
CA GLY A 17 16.61 -10.11 -3.60
C GLY A 17 16.35 -11.59 -3.96
N MET A 18 16.07 -11.87 -5.23
CA MET A 18 15.93 -13.25 -5.72
C MET A 18 17.22 -14.06 -5.58
N ALA A 19 18.38 -13.45 -5.84
CA ALA A 19 19.69 -14.08 -5.69
C ALA A 19 19.98 -14.38 -4.21
N CYS A 20 19.71 -13.46 -3.28
CA CYS A 20 19.85 -13.68 -1.84
C CYS A 20 19.06 -14.90 -1.36
N LYS A 21 17.84 -15.11 -1.89
CA LYS A 21 17.03 -16.29 -1.61
C LYS A 21 17.67 -17.58 -2.15
N ARG A 22 18.08 -17.57 -3.43
CA ARG A 22 18.69 -18.75 -4.07
C ARG A 22 20.03 -19.15 -3.47
N LEU A 23 20.85 -18.17 -3.15
CA LEU A 23 22.18 -18.37 -2.55
C LEU A 23 22.12 -18.59 -1.02
N LYS A 24 20.92 -18.55 -0.42
CA LYS A 24 20.71 -18.66 1.03
C LYS A 24 21.53 -17.66 1.85
N LEU A 25 21.80 -16.47 1.31
CA LEU A 25 22.50 -15.38 2.00
C LEU A 25 21.61 -14.75 3.08
N LEU A 26 20.31 -14.76 2.88
CA LEU A 26 19.28 -14.32 3.82
C LEU A 26 18.28 -15.44 4.00
N ASP A 27 17.78 -15.59 5.22
CA ASP A 27 16.66 -16.45 5.55
C ASP A 27 15.35 -15.64 5.66
N GLN A 28 14.25 -16.32 5.89
CA GLN A 28 12.94 -15.65 6.03
C GLN A 28 12.89 -14.72 7.24
N ASN A 29 13.61 -15.05 8.33
CA ASN A 29 13.66 -14.19 9.51
C ASN A 29 14.44 -12.91 9.23
N GLY A 30 15.55 -12.99 8.52
CA GLY A 30 16.33 -11.83 8.09
C GLY A 30 15.49 -10.86 7.24
N ILE A 31 14.75 -11.39 6.27
CA ILE A 31 13.84 -10.60 5.44
C ILE A 31 12.70 -9.97 6.25
N ASN A 32 12.10 -10.73 7.17
CA ASN A 32 11.06 -10.21 8.04
C ASN A 32 11.58 -9.07 8.94
N ASN A 33 12.79 -9.18 9.46
CA ASN A 33 13.44 -8.14 10.26
C ASN A 33 13.73 -6.87 9.42
N MET A 34 14.21 -7.04 8.17
CA MET A 34 14.38 -5.91 7.24
C MET A 34 13.05 -5.23 6.95
N LYS A 35 11.99 -6.02 6.69
CA LYS A 35 10.64 -5.51 6.47
C LYS A 35 10.13 -4.74 7.69
N LEU A 36 10.32 -5.27 8.90
CA LEU A 36 9.95 -4.61 10.16
C LEU A 36 10.67 -3.27 10.33
N LEU A 37 11.99 -3.23 10.12
CA LEU A 37 12.77 -2.00 10.21
C LEU A 37 12.20 -0.91 9.30
N VAL A 38 11.94 -1.25 8.05
CA VAL A 38 11.37 -0.30 7.09
C VAL A 38 9.96 0.12 7.49
N THR A 39 9.07 -0.82 7.77
CA THR A 39 7.64 -0.52 7.99
C THR A 39 7.35 0.10 9.35
N GLN A 40 8.18 -0.14 10.36
CA GLN A 40 7.95 0.35 11.73
C GLN A 40 8.75 1.62 12.06
N ILE A 41 9.84 1.91 11.33
CA ILE A 41 10.72 3.05 11.61
C ILE A 41 10.85 3.96 10.39
N MET A 42 11.40 3.45 9.30
CA MET A 42 11.83 4.29 8.17
C MET A 42 10.62 4.87 7.41
N LEU A 43 9.66 4.02 7.04
CA LEU A 43 8.48 4.43 6.30
C LEU A 43 7.57 5.39 7.07
N PRO A 44 7.30 5.22 8.38
CA PRO A 44 6.60 6.23 9.17
C PRO A 44 7.24 7.62 9.12
N VAL A 45 8.58 7.71 9.16
CA VAL A 45 9.29 9.00 9.04
C VAL A 45 9.05 9.62 7.67
N ALA A 46 9.17 8.84 6.59
CA ALA A 46 8.91 9.32 5.23
C ALA A 46 7.45 9.77 5.05
N ILE A 47 6.48 8.99 5.54
CA ILE A 47 5.05 9.35 5.48
C ILE A 47 4.77 10.62 6.29
N PHE A 48 5.32 10.71 7.51
CA PHE A 48 5.18 11.92 8.34
C PHE A 48 5.72 13.14 7.60
N HIS A 49 6.95 13.07 7.08
CA HIS A 49 7.58 14.18 6.35
C HIS A 49 6.76 14.56 5.12
N ALA A 50 6.38 13.60 4.29
CA ALA A 50 5.60 13.82 3.07
C ALA A 50 4.26 14.52 3.36
N LEU A 51 3.52 14.06 4.39
CA LEU A 51 2.25 14.67 4.76
C LEU A 51 2.41 15.98 5.51
N ALA A 52 3.44 16.13 6.35
CA ALA A 52 3.71 17.36 7.08
C ALA A 52 4.17 18.51 6.18
N THR A 53 4.76 18.20 5.03
CA THR A 53 5.17 19.20 4.04
C THR A 53 4.18 19.39 2.90
N SER A 54 3.12 18.57 2.84
CA SER A 54 2.06 18.70 1.84
C SER A 54 1.24 19.98 2.05
N GLU A 55 0.75 20.53 0.95
CA GLU A 55 -0.22 21.61 0.98
C GLU A 55 -1.64 21.05 1.13
N TYR A 56 -2.31 21.45 2.19
CA TYR A 56 -3.69 21.05 2.45
C TYR A 56 -4.64 22.17 1.99
N ASN A 57 -5.17 21.99 0.82
CA ASN A 57 -6.16 22.88 0.21
C ASN A 57 -7.45 22.10 -0.09
N LYS A 58 -8.42 22.77 -0.70
CA LYS A 58 -9.67 22.15 -1.12
C LYS A 58 -9.45 21.01 -2.13
N GLU A 59 -8.44 21.13 -2.99
CA GLU A 59 -8.11 20.12 -4.01
C GLU A 59 -7.61 18.83 -3.37
N THR A 60 -6.77 18.92 -2.35
CA THR A 60 -6.30 17.76 -1.56
C THR A 60 -7.48 16.99 -0.96
N GLY A 61 -8.46 17.69 -0.39
CA GLY A 61 -9.67 17.06 0.13
C GLY A 61 -10.51 16.36 -0.94
N ILE A 62 -10.61 16.97 -2.12
CA ILE A 62 -11.30 16.38 -3.28
C ILE A 62 -10.58 15.13 -3.76
N LEU A 63 -9.24 15.13 -3.86
CA LEU A 63 -8.44 13.97 -4.27
C LEU A 63 -8.64 12.78 -3.32
N VAL A 64 -8.58 13.02 -2.02
CA VAL A 64 -8.85 11.98 -1.01
C VAL A 64 -10.28 11.45 -1.16
N GLY A 65 -11.26 12.33 -1.41
CA GLY A 65 -12.66 11.95 -1.66
C GLY A 65 -12.83 11.08 -2.90
N ILE A 66 -12.24 11.47 -4.03
CA ILE A 66 -12.25 10.70 -5.29
C ILE A 66 -11.65 9.30 -5.06
N MET A 67 -10.49 9.23 -4.41
CA MET A 67 -9.81 7.96 -4.12
C MET A 67 -10.64 7.09 -3.17
N PHE A 68 -11.27 7.67 -2.15
CA PHE A 68 -12.12 6.91 -1.23
C PHE A 68 -13.34 6.31 -1.95
N VAL A 69 -14.03 7.09 -2.78
CA VAL A 69 -15.17 6.62 -3.59
C VAL A 69 -14.71 5.50 -4.53
N MET A 70 -13.56 5.66 -5.19
CA MET A 70 -12.97 4.64 -6.05
C MET A 70 -12.71 3.33 -5.31
N LEU A 71 -12.16 3.38 -4.08
CA LEU A 71 -11.94 2.19 -3.25
C LEU A 71 -13.26 1.47 -2.91
N VAL A 72 -14.30 2.22 -2.53
CA VAL A 72 -15.64 1.67 -2.27
C VAL A 72 -16.22 1.03 -3.52
N VAL A 73 -16.11 1.67 -4.68
CA VAL A 73 -16.60 1.15 -5.97
C VAL A 73 -15.83 -0.11 -6.36
N SER A 74 -14.49 -0.10 -6.33
CA SER A 74 -13.65 -1.27 -6.63
C SER A 74 -14.00 -2.46 -5.71
N PHE A 75 -14.16 -2.20 -4.42
CA PHE A 75 -14.54 -3.20 -3.44
C PHE A 75 -15.90 -3.81 -3.74
N SER A 76 -16.90 -2.96 -4.05
CA SER A 76 -18.26 -3.39 -4.42
C SER A 76 -18.28 -4.22 -5.70
N ILE A 77 -17.56 -3.78 -6.74
CA ILE A 77 -17.39 -4.54 -7.99
C ILE A 77 -16.72 -5.89 -7.71
N GLY A 78 -15.76 -5.94 -6.79
CA GLY A 78 -15.11 -7.18 -6.37
C GLY A 78 -16.11 -8.24 -5.87
N PHE A 79 -17.20 -7.85 -5.21
CA PHE A 79 -18.29 -8.79 -4.85
C PHE A 79 -19.04 -9.29 -6.08
N LEU A 80 -19.29 -8.43 -7.06
CA LEU A 80 -20.00 -8.81 -8.31
C LEU A 80 -19.14 -9.74 -9.17
N LEU A 81 -17.82 -9.62 -9.10
CA LEU A 81 -16.87 -10.44 -9.87
C LEU A 81 -16.62 -11.84 -9.24
N ARG A 82 -17.06 -12.08 -8.00
CA ARG A 82 -16.87 -13.38 -7.31
C ARG A 82 -17.25 -14.62 -8.14
N PRO A 83 -18.38 -14.64 -8.88
CA PRO A 83 -18.76 -15.82 -9.67
C PRO A 83 -17.74 -16.17 -10.78
N LEU A 84 -16.94 -15.21 -11.24
CA LEU A 84 -15.92 -15.44 -12.26
C LEU A 84 -14.71 -16.21 -11.73
N MET A 85 -14.57 -16.36 -10.40
CA MET A 85 -13.51 -17.17 -9.79
C MET A 85 -13.86 -18.65 -9.83
N PRO A 86 -13.02 -19.52 -10.45
CA PRO A 86 -13.32 -20.93 -10.62
C PRO A 86 -13.30 -21.69 -9.29
N ALA A 87 -12.36 -21.36 -8.41
CA ALA A 87 -12.23 -22.00 -7.11
C ALA A 87 -13.07 -21.27 -6.06
N GLU A 88 -14.17 -21.89 -5.64
CA GLU A 88 -15.14 -21.30 -4.71
C GLU A 88 -14.50 -20.85 -3.39
N ARG A 89 -13.54 -21.61 -2.87
CA ARG A 89 -12.80 -21.29 -1.63
C ARG A 89 -12.07 -19.95 -1.66
N TYR A 90 -11.70 -19.43 -2.85
CA TYR A 90 -11.00 -18.15 -3.01
C TYR A 90 -11.92 -16.99 -3.38
N ARG A 91 -13.19 -17.25 -3.73
CA ARG A 91 -14.17 -16.21 -4.09
C ARG A 91 -14.33 -15.15 -3.00
N LYS A 92 -14.26 -15.56 -1.74
CA LYS A 92 -14.40 -14.66 -0.59
C LYS A 92 -13.30 -13.59 -0.52
N TYR A 93 -12.12 -13.86 -1.07
CA TYR A 93 -10.98 -12.94 -1.05
C TYR A 93 -10.97 -11.91 -2.18
N LEU A 94 -11.70 -12.17 -3.29
CA LEU A 94 -11.63 -11.34 -4.48
C LEU A 94 -11.93 -9.85 -4.21
N PRO A 95 -12.97 -9.43 -3.45
CA PRO A 95 -13.23 -8.02 -3.17
C PRO A 95 -12.03 -7.34 -2.49
N PHE A 96 -11.37 -8.06 -1.60
CA PHE A 96 -10.19 -7.58 -0.89
C PHE A 96 -8.96 -7.49 -1.79
N MET A 97 -8.81 -8.43 -2.71
CA MET A 97 -7.70 -8.47 -3.65
C MET A 97 -7.78 -7.40 -4.75
N VAL A 98 -8.94 -6.79 -4.99
CA VAL A 98 -9.13 -5.81 -6.07
C VAL A 98 -9.31 -4.37 -5.59
N SER A 99 -9.29 -4.09 -4.29
CA SER A 99 -9.63 -2.78 -3.76
C SER A 99 -8.47 -2.01 -3.14
N VAL A 100 -7.87 -2.46 -2.04
CA VAL A 100 -6.82 -1.72 -1.34
C VAL A 100 -5.44 -2.04 -1.91
N TYR A 101 -4.58 -1.03 -1.95
CA TYR A 101 -3.26 -1.10 -2.59
C TYR A 101 -2.13 -1.13 -1.57
N GLU A 102 -1.01 -1.74 -1.95
CA GLU A 102 0.21 -1.71 -1.18
C GLU A 102 0.99 -0.42 -1.48
N GLY A 103 0.68 0.63 -0.74
CA GLY A 103 1.33 1.94 -0.88
C GLY A 103 2.80 1.88 -0.51
N GLY A 104 3.07 1.66 0.76
CA GLY A 104 4.40 1.81 1.36
C GLY A 104 5.48 0.90 0.80
N SER A 105 5.18 -0.39 0.63
CA SER A 105 6.20 -1.37 0.21
C SER A 105 6.29 -1.55 -1.31
N MET A 106 5.44 -0.92 -2.12
CA MET A 106 5.49 -1.11 -3.57
C MET A 106 5.26 0.18 -4.34
N ALA A 107 4.14 0.88 -4.11
CA ALA A 107 3.81 2.05 -4.91
C ALA A 107 4.79 3.22 -4.64
N TYR A 108 5.11 3.51 -3.38
CA TYR A 108 6.00 4.61 -3.02
C TYR A 108 7.41 4.43 -3.60
N PRO A 109 8.09 3.28 -3.41
CA PRO A 109 9.42 3.07 -3.98
C PRO A 109 9.46 3.20 -5.49
N LEU A 110 8.48 2.65 -6.21
CA LEU A 110 8.41 2.75 -7.66
C LEU A 110 8.14 4.19 -8.11
N TYR A 111 7.22 4.88 -7.44
CA TYR A 111 6.91 6.28 -7.75
C TYR A 111 8.10 7.20 -7.49
N THR A 112 8.74 7.10 -6.31
CA THR A 112 9.89 7.97 -5.97
C THR A 112 11.12 7.67 -6.83
N SER A 113 11.30 6.43 -7.25
CA SER A 113 12.35 6.05 -8.21
C SER A 113 12.15 6.68 -9.60
N LEU A 114 10.89 6.91 -10.01
CA LEU A 114 10.53 7.54 -11.27
C LEU A 114 10.49 9.08 -11.19
N CYS A 115 9.89 9.59 -10.13
CA CYS A 115 9.51 10.99 -10.01
C CYS A 115 10.37 11.78 -9.01
N GLY A 116 11.25 11.13 -8.26
CA GLY A 116 12.03 11.74 -7.17
C GLY A 116 11.35 11.63 -5.80
N ALA A 117 12.15 11.57 -4.75
CA ALA A 117 11.66 11.46 -3.36
C ALA A 117 10.93 12.73 -2.89
N GLU A 118 11.30 13.88 -3.42
CA GLU A 118 10.67 15.18 -3.16
C GLU A 118 9.20 15.24 -3.56
N ASN A 119 8.75 14.35 -4.46
CA ASN A 119 7.37 14.27 -4.92
C ASN A 119 6.53 13.21 -4.16
N LEU A 120 7.08 12.58 -3.11
CA LEU A 120 6.40 11.55 -2.32
C LEU A 120 5.03 12.02 -1.78
N SER A 121 4.88 13.31 -1.50
CA SER A 121 3.61 13.90 -1.03
C SER A 121 2.43 13.64 -1.97
N GLN A 122 2.64 13.61 -3.28
CA GLN A 122 1.58 13.37 -4.27
C GLN A 122 0.93 12.01 -4.07
N ILE A 123 1.73 10.95 -3.90
CA ILE A 123 1.21 9.61 -3.70
C ILE A 123 0.75 9.36 -2.25
N ALA A 124 1.40 9.98 -1.26
CA ALA A 124 1.03 9.86 0.14
C ALA A 124 -0.36 10.45 0.43
N VAL A 125 -0.73 11.54 -0.23
CA VAL A 125 -2.08 12.14 -0.14
C VAL A 125 -3.14 11.17 -0.66
N LEU A 126 -2.88 10.47 -1.77
CA LEU A 126 -3.81 9.48 -2.31
C LEU A 126 -4.01 8.29 -1.36
N ASP A 127 -2.94 7.89 -0.67
CA ASP A 127 -2.97 6.77 0.28
C ASP A 127 -3.72 7.10 1.58
N ILE A 128 -3.97 8.36 1.90
CA ILE A 128 -4.86 8.74 3.02
C ILE A 128 -6.23 8.05 2.85
N ALA A 129 -6.77 8.02 1.64
CA ALA A 129 -8.03 7.33 1.35
C ALA A 129 -7.91 5.82 1.58
N GLY A 130 -6.77 5.21 1.21
CA GLY A 130 -6.45 3.81 1.47
C GLY A 130 -6.41 3.47 2.95
N LEU A 131 -5.78 4.32 3.75
CA LEU A 131 -5.75 4.19 5.21
C LEU A 131 -7.15 4.32 5.81
N LEU A 132 -7.92 5.34 5.43
CA LEU A 132 -9.28 5.55 5.91
C LEU A 132 -10.19 4.36 5.57
N PHE A 133 -10.19 3.91 4.32
CA PHE A 133 -10.99 2.77 3.88
C PHE A 133 -10.50 1.46 4.51
N GLY A 134 -9.19 1.26 4.58
CA GLY A 134 -8.54 0.10 5.17
C GLY A 134 -8.96 -0.13 6.61
N PHE A 135 -8.86 0.90 7.43
CA PHE A 135 -9.19 0.80 8.86
C PHE A 135 -10.69 0.91 9.17
N SER A 136 -11.51 1.52 8.30
CA SER A 136 -12.94 1.68 8.56
C SER A 136 -13.79 0.53 8.02
N VAL A 137 -13.51 0.02 6.84
CA VAL A 137 -14.36 -0.96 6.13
C VAL A 137 -13.64 -2.27 5.86
N TYR A 138 -12.47 -2.19 5.22
CA TYR A 138 -11.77 -3.35 4.65
C TYR A 138 -11.40 -4.40 5.70
N MET A 139 -10.67 -4.01 6.76
CA MET A 139 -10.22 -4.94 7.81
C MET A 139 -11.40 -5.51 8.60
N GLY A 140 -12.45 -4.71 8.85
CA GLY A 140 -13.66 -5.15 9.52
C GLY A 140 -14.42 -6.23 8.74
N MET A 141 -14.56 -6.05 7.44
CA MET A 141 -15.20 -7.04 6.57
C MET A 141 -14.35 -8.29 6.38
N LEU A 142 -13.04 -8.15 6.25
CA LEU A 142 -12.12 -9.29 6.13
C LEU A 142 -12.22 -10.20 7.35
N GLY A 143 -12.22 -9.64 8.55
CA GLY A 143 -12.34 -10.40 9.77
C GLY A 143 -13.68 -11.13 9.91
N GLN A 144 -14.79 -10.50 9.52
CA GLN A 144 -16.10 -11.18 9.51
C GLN A 144 -16.10 -12.36 8.52
N VAL A 145 -15.54 -12.16 7.33
CA VAL A 145 -15.44 -13.20 6.30
C VAL A 145 -14.56 -14.38 6.76
N GLU A 146 -13.47 -14.11 7.47
CA GLU A 146 -12.59 -15.17 8.01
C GLU A 146 -13.20 -15.92 9.20
N ASN A 147 -14.06 -15.27 9.97
CA ASN A 147 -14.79 -15.92 11.06
C ASN A 147 -16.02 -16.70 10.58
N GLY A 148 -16.39 -16.59 9.29
CA GLY A 148 -17.62 -17.20 8.76
C GLY A 148 -18.90 -16.46 9.20
N ASP A 149 -18.77 -15.25 9.73
CA ASP A 149 -19.88 -14.43 10.18
C ASP A 149 -20.63 -13.81 8.99
N LYS A 150 -21.95 -13.56 9.17
CA LYS A 150 -22.68 -12.71 8.23
C LYS A 150 -22.18 -11.27 8.38
N ILE A 151 -21.98 -10.59 7.24
CA ILE A 151 -21.52 -9.22 7.21
C ILE A 151 -22.54 -8.31 7.92
N ASP A 152 -22.14 -7.76 9.06
CA ASP A 152 -22.91 -6.80 9.85
C ASP A 152 -22.25 -5.43 9.78
N VAL A 153 -22.86 -4.53 9.01
CA VAL A 153 -22.35 -3.16 8.78
C VAL A 153 -22.23 -2.35 10.09
N LYS A 154 -23.11 -2.62 11.08
CA LYS A 154 -23.06 -1.93 12.38
C LYS A 154 -21.82 -2.31 13.21
N LYS A 155 -21.28 -3.51 12.97
CA LYS A 155 -20.06 -3.99 13.64
C LYS A 155 -18.77 -3.61 12.89
N LEU A 156 -18.87 -3.06 11.68
CA LEU A 156 -17.70 -2.76 10.83
C LEU A 156 -16.68 -1.85 11.53
N PHE A 157 -17.10 -0.74 12.06
CA PHE A 157 -16.18 0.21 12.73
C PHE A 157 -15.52 -0.38 13.97
N GLY A 158 -16.28 -1.03 14.84
CA GLY A 158 -15.74 -1.68 16.04
C GLY A 158 -14.80 -2.84 15.70
N PHE A 159 -15.11 -3.60 14.65
CA PHE A 159 -14.35 -4.78 14.26
C PHE A 159 -13.10 -4.45 13.45
N SER A 160 -13.10 -3.40 12.65
CA SER A 160 -11.90 -2.92 11.93
C SER A 160 -10.81 -2.49 12.90
N ILE A 161 -11.21 -1.81 13.95
CA ILE A 161 -10.33 -1.46 15.06
C ILE A 161 -9.84 -2.73 15.77
N TYR A 162 -10.71 -3.70 16.05
CA TYR A 162 -10.40 -4.98 16.69
C TYR A 162 -9.41 -5.84 15.88
N MET A 163 -9.56 -5.94 14.56
CA MET A 163 -8.69 -6.76 13.72
C MET A 163 -7.30 -6.13 13.49
N GLY A 164 -7.19 -4.80 13.44
CA GLY A 164 -5.90 -4.13 13.47
C GLY A 164 -5.05 -4.50 14.70
N MET A 165 -5.68 -5.01 15.72
CA MET A 165 -5.08 -5.41 17.00
C MET A 165 -4.73 -6.89 17.10
N LEU A 166 -5.56 -7.79 16.57
CA LEU A 166 -5.31 -9.25 16.63
C LEU A 166 -4.00 -9.63 15.95
N GLY A 167 -3.53 -8.85 14.97
CA GLY A 167 -2.21 -9.00 14.38
C GLY A 167 -1.04 -8.71 15.33
N GLN A 168 -1.31 -8.24 16.56
CA GLN A 168 -0.29 -7.88 17.55
C GLN A 168 -0.40 -8.63 18.89
N THR A 169 -1.43 -9.46 19.13
CA THR A 169 -1.60 -10.15 20.42
C THR A 169 -1.83 -11.65 20.24
N GLU A 170 -0.86 -12.45 20.66
CA GLU A 170 -0.96 -13.92 20.80
C GLU A 170 -1.78 -14.37 22.04
N ASN A 171 -2.31 -13.47 22.85
CA ASN A 171 -3.00 -13.83 24.11
C ASN A 171 -4.48 -13.47 24.07
N GLY A 172 -5.33 -14.48 24.11
CA GLY A 172 -6.79 -14.47 23.99
C GLY A 172 -7.60 -13.80 25.11
N GLU A 173 -7.30 -12.57 25.53
CA GLU A 173 -8.08 -11.82 26.50
C GLU A 173 -9.20 -11.01 25.83
N LYS A 174 -10.38 -10.94 26.50
CA LYS A 174 -11.54 -10.14 26.07
C LYS A 174 -11.19 -8.66 26.03
N ILE A 175 -11.15 -8.07 24.85
CA ILE A 175 -10.70 -6.71 24.61
C ILE A 175 -11.88 -5.73 24.67
N ASN A 176 -11.71 -4.63 25.42
CA ASN A 176 -12.67 -3.54 25.57
C ASN A 176 -12.52 -2.52 24.42
N ALA A 177 -13.62 -1.92 23.94
CA ALA A 177 -13.65 -0.95 22.84
C ALA A 177 -12.66 0.23 22.98
N LYS A 178 -12.27 0.55 24.21
CA LYS A 178 -11.31 1.62 24.54
C LYS A 178 -9.85 1.20 24.30
N SER A 179 -9.52 -0.08 24.53
CA SER A 179 -8.21 -0.65 24.18
C SER A 179 -8.09 -0.81 22.67
N LEU A 180 -9.20 -0.95 21.98
CA LEU A 180 -9.39 -1.07 20.55
C LEU A 180 -8.97 0.20 19.77
N ALA A 181 -9.49 1.35 20.16
CA ALA A 181 -9.09 2.64 19.58
C ALA A 181 -7.58 2.90 19.81
N LEU A 182 -7.06 2.46 20.96
CA LEU A 182 -5.67 2.68 21.36
C LEU A 182 -4.65 1.88 20.53
N SER A 183 -5.03 0.78 19.89
CA SER A 183 -4.10 -0.09 19.16
C SER A 183 -4.07 0.19 17.66
N ALA A 184 -5.17 0.62 17.02
CA ALA A 184 -5.14 1.21 15.68
C ALA A 184 -4.23 2.46 15.67
N VAL A 185 -4.31 3.25 16.75
CA VAL A 185 -3.41 4.39 17.03
C VAL A 185 -1.95 3.94 17.24
N LYS A 186 -1.68 2.65 17.45
CA LYS A 186 -0.31 2.14 17.73
C LYS A 186 0.47 1.70 16.47
N THR A 187 -0.15 1.63 15.29
CA THR A 187 0.64 1.35 14.07
C THR A 187 1.47 2.59 13.71
N PRO A 188 2.80 2.48 13.63
CA PRO A 188 3.65 3.64 13.39
C PRO A 188 3.29 4.42 12.12
N ALA A 189 2.89 3.73 11.05
CA ALA A 189 2.45 4.38 9.82
C ALA A 189 1.16 5.20 10.00
N PHE A 190 0.18 4.71 10.77
CA PHE A 190 -1.04 5.46 11.07
C PHE A 190 -0.76 6.69 11.96
N ILE A 191 0.05 6.51 13.00
CA ILE A 191 0.49 7.63 13.87
C ILE A 191 1.19 8.68 13.03
N ALA A 192 2.14 8.26 12.19
CA ALA A 192 2.89 9.15 11.31
C ALA A 192 1.97 9.90 10.35
N SER A 193 0.96 9.23 9.77
CA SER A 193 -0.02 9.86 8.89
C SER A 193 -0.86 10.92 9.62
N VAL A 194 -1.41 10.59 10.79
CA VAL A 194 -2.21 11.53 11.58
C VAL A 194 -1.37 12.72 12.03
N LEU A 195 -0.18 12.48 12.58
CA LEU A 195 0.73 13.54 13.02
C LEU A 195 1.23 14.36 11.84
N GLY A 196 1.51 13.74 10.69
CA GLY A 196 1.90 14.42 9.46
C GLY A 196 0.82 15.36 8.94
N ILE A 197 -0.45 14.90 8.90
CA ILE A 197 -1.59 15.73 8.52
C ILE A 197 -1.74 16.93 9.49
N ILE A 198 -1.70 16.69 10.80
CA ILE A 198 -1.79 17.76 11.82
C ILE A 198 -0.64 18.76 11.65
N ALA A 199 0.58 18.28 11.47
CA ALA A 199 1.75 19.13 11.29
C ALA A 199 1.67 19.95 9.99
N GLY A 200 1.16 19.36 8.91
CA GLY A 200 0.94 20.06 7.64
C GLY A 200 -0.13 21.14 7.75
N LEU A 201 -1.29 20.81 8.37
CA LEU A 201 -2.37 21.78 8.60
C LEU A 201 -1.95 22.95 9.50
N THR A 202 -1.07 22.71 10.49
CA THR A 202 -0.58 23.74 11.41
C THR A 202 0.63 24.51 10.90
N GLY A 203 1.28 24.03 9.85
CA GLY A 203 2.48 24.63 9.28
C GLY A 203 3.72 24.53 10.17
N VAL A 204 3.73 23.65 11.17
CA VAL A 204 4.86 23.52 12.13
C VAL A 204 6.14 23.08 11.45
N VAL A 205 6.07 22.08 10.55
CA VAL A 205 7.25 21.59 9.83
C VAL A 205 7.74 22.61 8.82
N GLN A 206 6.86 23.34 8.13
CA GLN A 206 7.23 24.43 7.23
C GLN A 206 7.98 25.55 7.97
N LYS A 207 7.52 25.90 9.18
CA LYS A 207 8.23 26.88 10.05
C LYS A 207 9.60 26.36 10.50
N LEU A 208 9.69 25.05 10.83
CA LEU A 208 10.95 24.42 11.19
C LEU A 208 11.95 24.45 10.02
N LEU A 209 11.47 24.14 8.82
CA LEU A 209 12.27 24.16 7.59
C LEU A 209 12.69 25.57 7.15
N ALA A 210 11.96 26.62 7.56
CA ALA A 210 12.35 28.02 7.37
C ALA A 210 13.31 28.53 8.46
N GLY A 211 13.57 27.75 9.51
CA GLY A 211 14.37 28.14 10.68
C GLY A 211 15.78 27.57 10.69
N PRO A 212 16.55 27.86 11.77
CA PRO A 212 17.94 27.42 11.90
C PRO A 212 18.12 25.89 12.01
N PHE A 213 17.06 25.15 12.32
CA PHE A 213 17.10 23.68 12.45
C PHE A 213 16.78 22.94 11.15
N ALA A 214 16.53 23.64 10.03
CA ALA A 214 16.19 23.05 8.74
C ALA A 214 17.18 21.97 8.31
N GLY A 215 18.49 22.30 8.33
CA GLY A 215 19.54 21.36 7.93
C GLY A 215 19.59 20.10 8.82
N THR A 216 19.41 20.27 10.14
CA THR A 216 19.41 19.13 11.07
C THR A 216 18.21 18.22 10.81
N TYR A 217 17.01 18.79 10.65
CA TYR A 217 15.79 18.03 10.33
C TYR A 217 15.94 17.24 9.03
N THR A 218 16.35 17.90 7.95
CA THR A 218 16.54 17.28 6.63
C THR A 218 17.61 16.20 6.66
N SER A 219 18.71 16.40 7.39
CA SER A 219 19.77 15.38 7.53
C SER A 219 19.27 14.13 8.25
N VAL A 220 18.53 14.29 9.35
CA VAL A 220 17.95 13.16 10.09
C VAL A 220 16.92 12.43 9.24
N GLU A 221 16.03 13.15 8.57
CA GLU A 221 15.03 12.58 7.67
C GLU A 221 15.71 11.78 6.55
N ASN A 222 16.67 12.37 5.84
CA ASN A 222 17.39 11.71 4.74
C ASN A 222 18.11 10.42 5.17
N ILE A 223 18.82 10.44 6.32
CA ILE A 223 19.50 9.24 6.82
C ILE A 223 18.50 8.11 7.07
N LEU A 224 17.30 8.41 7.58
CA LEU A 224 16.29 7.41 7.89
C LEU A 224 15.53 6.93 6.66
N THR A 225 15.43 7.72 5.59
CA THR A 225 14.54 7.42 4.45
C THR A 225 15.26 6.98 3.18
N THR A 226 16.51 7.39 2.97
CA THR A 226 17.26 7.16 1.71
C THR A 226 17.30 5.69 1.29
N SER A 227 17.41 4.75 2.23
CA SER A 227 17.54 3.31 1.90
C SER A 227 16.20 2.57 1.82
N ILE A 228 15.05 3.23 2.06
CA ILE A 228 13.73 2.59 2.03
C ILE A 228 13.51 1.84 0.71
N THR A 229 13.65 2.53 -0.41
CA THR A 229 13.40 1.98 -1.74
C THR A 229 14.28 0.76 -2.01
N SER A 230 15.58 0.85 -1.73
CA SER A 230 16.54 -0.24 -1.96
C SER A 230 16.21 -1.47 -1.12
N VAL A 231 15.96 -1.28 0.17
CA VAL A 231 15.62 -2.39 1.10
C VAL A 231 14.30 -3.04 0.70
N ILE A 232 13.27 -2.25 0.38
CA ILE A 232 11.96 -2.78 0.00
C ILE A 232 12.04 -3.56 -1.30
N LEU A 233 12.71 -3.04 -2.34
CA LEU A 233 12.85 -3.74 -3.62
C LEU A 233 13.59 -5.07 -3.46
N LEU A 234 14.60 -5.13 -2.60
CA LEU A 234 15.28 -6.38 -2.24
C LEU A 234 14.32 -7.35 -1.55
N VAL A 235 13.54 -6.88 -0.56
CA VAL A 235 12.52 -7.69 0.14
C VAL A 235 11.47 -8.21 -0.85
N VAL A 236 10.99 -7.37 -1.76
CA VAL A 236 10.05 -7.76 -2.83
C VAL A 236 10.65 -8.87 -3.68
N GLY A 237 11.88 -8.69 -4.17
CA GLY A 237 12.59 -9.69 -4.97
C GLY A 237 12.73 -11.02 -4.25
N PHE A 238 13.12 -11.01 -2.97
CA PHE A 238 13.21 -12.22 -2.14
C PHE A 238 11.84 -12.89 -1.94
N SER A 239 10.78 -12.11 -1.81
CA SER A 239 9.43 -12.59 -1.51
C SER A 239 8.71 -13.18 -2.73
N ILE A 240 9.25 -13.04 -3.94
CA ILE A 240 8.67 -13.65 -5.14
C ILE A 240 8.71 -15.17 -5.03
N GLU A 241 7.53 -15.78 -4.92
CA GLU A 241 7.32 -17.23 -4.87
C GLU A 241 6.31 -17.67 -5.91
N PHE A 242 6.55 -18.87 -6.48
CA PHE A 242 5.67 -19.46 -7.48
C PHE A 242 5.18 -20.82 -7.00
N ASP A 243 3.96 -20.89 -6.48
CA ASP A 243 3.29 -22.18 -6.27
C ASP A 243 2.50 -22.55 -7.52
N LYS A 244 2.97 -23.57 -8.23
CA LYS A 244 2.33 -24.07 -9.46
C LYS A 244 0.89 -24.51 -9.25
N LYS A 245 0.53 -24.99 -8.04
CA LYS A 245 -0.85 -25.43 -7.72
C LYS A 245 -1.82 -24.25 -7.61
N LEU A 246 -1.33 -23.08 -7.23
CA LEU A 246 -2.12 -21.86 -7.07
C LEU A 246 -2.12 -20.97 -8.31
N LEU A 247 -1.35 -21.34 -9.35
CA LEU A 247 -1.14 -20.48 -10.52
C LEU A 247 -2.46 -20.10 -11.22
N SER A 248 -3.35 -21.08 -11.43
CA SER A 248 -4.62 -20.85 -12.15
C SER A 248 -5.54 -19.84 -11.43
N PRO A 249 -5.88 -20.00 -10.13
CA PRO A 249 -6.71 -19.02 -9.43
C PRO A 249 -5.98 -17.66 -9.26
N CYS A 250 -4.66 -17.65 -9.07
CA CYS A 250 -3.88 -16.41 -8.97
C CYS A 250 -3.90 -15.60 -10.28
N ILE A 251 -3.62 -16.24 -11.42
CA ILE A 251 -3.66 -15.58 -12.74
C ILE A 251 -5.04 -14.99 -12.99
N ARG A 252 -6.11 -15.73 -12.69
CA ARG A 252 -7.47 -15.22 -12.89
C ARG A 252 -7.76 -13.99 -12.04
N THR A 253 -7.36 -13.99 -10.77
CA THR A 253 -7.47 -12.81 -9.90
C THR A 253 -6.68 -11.64 -10.45
N ILE A 254 -5.44 -11.88 -10.91
CA ILE A 254 -4.58 -10.86 -11.51
C ILE A 254 -5.25 -10.25 -12.74
N VAL A 255 -5.77 -11.07 -13.66
CA VAL A 255 -6.47 -10.58 -14.84
C VAL A 255 -7.68 -9.74 -14.48
N LEU A 256 -8.54 -10.23 -13.57
CA LEU A 256 -9.71 -9.47 -13.11
C LEU A 256 -9.30 -8.15 -12.46
N ARG A 257 -8.24 -8.17 -11.63
CA ARG A 257 -7.71 -6.97 -11.00
C ARG A 257 -7.16 -5.99 -12.04
N VAL A 258 -6.33 -6.43 -13.00
CA VAL A 258 -5.76 -5.57 -14.03
C VAL A 258 -6.84 -4.91 -14.87
N LEU A 259 -7.85 -5.67 -15.31
CA LEU A 259 -8.97 -5.13 -16.09
C LEU A 259 -9.77 -4.11 -15.28
N LEU A 260 -10.10 -4.42 -14.03
CA LEU A 260 -10.82 -3.49 -13.16
C LEU A 260 -9.99 -2.23 -12.91
N GLN A 261 -8.69 -2.38 -12.58
CA GLN A 261 -7.83 -1.23 -12.29
C GLN A 261 -7.61 -0.35 -13.52
N ALA A 262 -7.49 -0.91 -14.71
CA ALA A 262 -7.38 -0.12 -15.94
C ALA A 262 -8.60 0.81 -16.11
N VAL A 263 -9.81 0.29 -15.87
CA VAL A 263 -11.05 1.10 -15.92
C VAL A 263 -11.08 2.15 -14.80
N MET A 264 -10.72 1.74 -13.58
CA MET A 264 -10.75 2.62 -12.41
C MET A 264 -9.70 3.73 -12.50
N ILE A 265 -8.48 3.43 -12.96
CA ILE A 265 -7.43 4.44 -13.22
C ILE A 265 -7.93 5.45 -14.24
N GLY A 266 -8.49 4.97 -15.37
CA GLY A 266 -9.07 5.87 -16.37
C GLY A 266 -10.15 6.78 -15.80
N GLY A 267 -11.05 6.24 -14.98
CA GLY A 267 -12.10 7.03 -14.30
C GLY A 267 -11.54 8.05 -13.31
N VAL A 268 -10.53 7.68 -12.52
CA VAL A 268 -9.89 8.61 -11.57
C VAL A 268 -9.13 9.71 -12.30
N LEU A 269 -8.36 9.38 -13.33
CA LEU A 269 -7.64 10.37 -14.14
C LEU A 269 -8.60 11.35 -14.83
N LEU A 270 -9.71 10.86 -15.37
CA LEU A 270 -10.76 11.72 -15.92
C LEU A 270 -11.38 12.63 -14.85
N ALA A 271 -11.69 12.09 -13.68
CA ALA A 271 -12.23 12.90 -12.58
C ALA A 271 -11.24 13.98 -12.14
N ILE A 272 -9.95 13.65 -12.02
CA ILE A 272 -8.89 14.61 -11.70
C ILE A 272 -8.78 15.68 -12.79
N HIS A 273 -8.74 15.29 -14.06
CA HIS A 273 -8.67 16.22 -15.19
C HIS A 273 -9.77 17.28 -15.15
N TYR A 274 -11.03 16.86 -14.91
CA TYR A 274 -12.18 17.80 -14.89
C TYR A 274 -12.33 18.62 -13.61
N ILE A 275 -11.84 18.10 -12.45
CA ILE A 275 -12.11 18.73 -11.15
C ILE A 275 -10.90 19.51 -10.63
N VAL A 276 -9.69 18.97 -10.82
CA VAL A 276 -8.44 19.51 -10.27
C VAL A 276 -7.56 20.11 -11.37
N GLY A 277 -7.59 19.52 -12.56
CA GLY A 277 -6.72 19.88 -13.69
C GLY A 277 -5.63 18.85 -13.93
N ASP A 278 -4.88 19.02 -15.03
CA ASP A 278 -3.81 18.10 -15.42
C ASP A 278 -2.50 18.39 -14.69
N HIS A 279 -2.07 17.42 -13.90
CA HIS A 279 -0.77 17.44 -13.24
C HIS A 279 -0.06 16.10 -13.48
N LEU A 280 1.01 16.10 -14.27
CA LEU A 280 1.74 14.89 -14.66
C LEU A 280 2.16 14.05 -13.43
N LEU A 281 2.76 14.68 -12.42
CA LEU A 281 3.22 13.97 -11.21
C LEU A 281 2.07 13.33 -10.44
N LEU A 282 0.91 14.00 -10.36
CA LEU A 282 -0.29 13.45 -9.73
C LEU A 282 -0.85 12.28 -10.54
N ASN A 283 -0.91 12.41 -11.87
CA ASN A 283 -1.37 11.33 -12.75
C ASN A 283 -0.46 10.10 -12.62
N LEU A 284 0.85 10.28 -12.57
CA LEU A 284 1.82 9.20 -12.33
C LEU A 284 1.67 8.60 -10.93
N ALA A 285 1.36 9.42 -9.92
CA ALA A 285 1.07 8.94 -8.57
C ALA A 285 -0.17 8.04 -8.54
N VAL A 286 -1.25 8.45 -9.21
CA VAL A 286 -2.48 7.64 -9.35
C VAL A 286 -2.17 6.30 -10.03
N ILE A 287 -1.47 6.32 -11.17
CA ILE A 287 -1.13 5.10 -11.90
C ILE A 287 -0.25 4.19 -11.04
N SER A 288 0.79 4.74 -10.39
CA SER A 288 1.69 3.98 -9.51
C SER A 288 0.94 3.36 -8.33
N TYR A 289 0.09 4.13 -7.66
CA TYR A 289 -0.65 3.70 -6.48
C TYR A 289 -1.66 2.60 -6.83
N MET A 290 -2.48 2.82 -7.85
CA MET A 290 -3.54 1.90 -8.23
C MET A 290 -3.04 0.65 -8.97
N SER A 291 -1.84 0.67 -9.53
CA SER A 291 -1.20 -0.52 -10.11
C SER A 291 -0.36 -1.32 -9.10
N ALA A 292 -0.32 -0.93 -7.84
CA ALA A 292 0.32 -1.73 -6.79
C ALA A 292 -0.48 -3.00 -6.47
N PRO A 293 0.15 -4.06 -5.90
CA PRO A 293 -0.55 -5.26 -5.44
C PRO A 293 -1.56 -4.93 -4.33
N ALA A 294 -2.37 -5.90 -3.94
CA ALA A 294 -3.22 -5.75 -2.77
C ALA A 294 -2.37 -5.63 -1.51
N THR A 295 -2.92 -4.96 -0.49
CA THR A 295 -2.16 -4.71 0.74
C THR A 295 -1.62 -6.01 1.35
N PHE A 296 -0.33 -6.03 1.67
CA PHE A 296 0.31 -7.18 2.32
C PHE A 296 -0.19 -7.40 3.74
N SER A 297 -0.73 -6.37 4.38
CA SER A 297 -1.38 -6.48 5.68
C SER A 297 -2.54 -7.46 5.69
N MET A 298 -3.19 -7.72 4.55
CA MET A 298 -4.25 -8.71 4.44
C MET A 298 -3.80 -10.10 4.94
N GLN A 299 -2.57 -10.50 4.63
CA GLN A 299 -2.04 -11.84 4.97
C GLN A 299 -2.01 -12.09 6.48
N THR A 300 -1.75 -11.05 7.29
CA THR A 300 -1.65 -11.17 8.75
C THR A 300 -2.99 -11.46 9.43
N PHE A 301 -4.09 -11.25 8.72
CA PHE A 301 -5.45 -11.44 9.23
C PHE A 301 -6.12 -12.72 8.72
N LEU A 302 -5.45 -13.45 7.81
CA LEU A 302 -5.99 -14.70 7.28
C LEU A 302 -5.71 -15.86 8.24
N LYS A 303 -6.77 -16.59 8.61
CA LYS A 303 -6.69 -17.78 9.48
C LYS A 303 -6.40 -19.05 8.70
N SER A 304 -6.77 -19.09 7.42
CA SER A 304 -6.59 -20.24 6.54
C SER A 304 -5.21 -20.21 5.91
N GLU A 305 -4.42 -21.27 6.10
CA GLU A 305 -3.13 -21.43 5.42
C GLU A 305 -3.26 -21.40 3.91
N ASP A 306 -4.30 -22.07 3.35
CA ASP A 306 -4.65 -22.05 1.92
C ASP A 306 -4.97 -20.62 1.44
N GLY A 307 -5.71 -19.85 2.24
CA GLY A 307 -6.04 -18.45 1.93
C GLY A 307 -4.80 -17.57 1.97
N SER A 308 -3.96 -17.74 2.99
CA SER A 308 -2.70 -17.00 3.12
C SER A 308 -1.75 -17.31 1.96
N ALA A 309 -1.57 -18.57 1.60
CA ALA A 309 -0.74 -18.99 0.46
C ALA A 309 -1.27 -18.42 -0.87
N TYR A 310 -2.60 -18.44 -1.09
CA TYR A 310 -3.22 -17.86 -2.28
C TYR A 310 -3.00 -16.35 -2.37
N VAL A 311 -3.24 -15.60 -1.29
CA VAL A 311 -3.07 -14.15 -1.26
C VAL A 311 -1.60 -13.76 -1.44
N SER A 312 -0.69 -14.48 -0.75
CA SER A 312 0.76 -14.27 -0.87
C SER A 312 1.25 -14.49 -2.30
N THR A 313 0.90 -15.63 -2.90
CA THR A 313 1.29 -15.98 -4.28
C THR A 313 0.71 -14.98 -5.28
N THR A 314 -0.57 -14.58 -5.10
CA THR A 314 -1.20 -13.59 -5.99
C THR A 314 -0.50 -12.24 -5.91
N ASN A 315 -0.21 -11.76 -4.69
CA ASN A 315 0.50 -10.49 -4.50
C ASN A 315 1.93 -10.53 -5.05
N SER A 316 2.65 -11.64 -4.83
CA SER A 316 4.00 -11.82 -5.39
C SER A 316 4.01 -11.77 -6.91
N LEU A 317 3.06 -12.44 -7.56
CA LEU A 317 2.90 -12.38 -9.02
C LEU A 317 2.46 -10.99 -9.49
N TYR A 318 1.58 -10.32 -8.75
CA TYR A 318 1.12 -8.99 -9.10
C TYR A 318 2.23 -7.92 -8.98
N CYS A 319 3.24 -8.12 -8.14
CA CYS A 319 4.43 -7.26 -8.13
C CYS A 319 5.08 -7.17 -9.52
N LEU A 320 5.09 -8.27 -10.29
CA LEU A 320 5.61 -8.26 -11.67
C LEU A 320 4.77 -7.36 -12.58
N VAL A 321 3.45 -7.33 -12.39
CA VAL A 321 2.56 -6.41 -13.11
C VAL A 321 2.87 -4.95 -12.74
N SER A 322 3.04 -4.66 -11.45
CA SER A 322 3.40 -3.31 -11.00
C SER A 322 4.74 -2.84 -11.57
N ILE A 323 5.73 -3.73 -11.62
CA ILE A 323 7.03 -3.44 -12.24
C ILE A 323 6.88 -3.20 -13.75
N LEU A 324 6.05 -3.97 -14.43
CA LEU A 324 5.78 -3.77 -15.86
C LEU A 324 5.13 -2.39 -16.10
N VAL A 325 4.14 -2.03 -15.31
CA VAL A 325 3.51 -0.69 -15.39
C VAL A 325 4.53 0.41 -15.14
N TYR A 326 5.38 0.26 -14.12
CA TYR A 326 6.48 1.18 -13.84
C TYR A 326 7.43 1.34 -15.05
N VAL A 327 7.81 0.24 -15.68
CA VAL A 327 8.66 0.26 -16.89
C VAL A 327 7.97 1.02 -18.02
N VAL A 328 6.68 0.76 -18.25
CA VAL A 328 5.90 1.48 -19.28
C VAL A 328 5.83 2.97 -18.97
N MET A 329 5.56 3.34 -17.71
CA MET A 329 5.55 4.77 -17.29
C MET A 329 6.91 5.43 -17.53
N ALA A 330 8.02 4.75 -17.22
CA ALA A 330 9.35 5.29 -17.45
C ALA A 330 9.62 5.57 -18.93
N PHE A 331 9.13 4.72 -19.84
CA PHE A 331 9.21 4.95 -21.31
C PHE A 331 8.31 6.10 -21.79
N VAL A 332 7.22 6.36 -21.10
CA VAL A 332 6.29 7.47 -21.47
C VAL A 332 6.82 8.81 -20.99
N VAL A 333 7.51 8.82 -19.84
CA VAL A 333 7.98 10.07 -19.20
C VAL A 333 9.33 10.53 -19.72
N TYR A 334 10.21 9.59 -20.12
CA TYR A 334 11.59 9.84 -20.53
C TYR A 334 11.91 9.33 -21.92
#